data_a939d4310419e6bc74f02a275e266221
#
_entry.id   a939d4310419e6bc74f02a275e266221
#
_cell.length_a   1.000
_cell.length_b   1.000
_cell.length_c   1.000
_cell.angle_alpha   90.00
_cell.angle_beta   90.00
_cell.angle_gamma   90.00
#
_symmetry.space_group_name_H-M   'P 1'
#
loop_
_entity.id
_entity.type
_entity.pdbx_description
1 polymer ?
#
loop_
_entity_poly.entity_id
_entity_poly.type
_entity_poly.pdbx_seq_one_letter_code
_entity_poly.pdbx_strand_id
1 'polypeptide(L)'
;MLANGGVKLPITLLRIDQPPPGERVLKEGVANQILLLLESVLNKGGTGKRAHIDGYRIAGKTGTTRINDKKGYSAKHHEASFVGIAPLTNPRLIVAVVIHDPQGKHYHGGDVAAPIFKTIMRESLRLLD
;
A
#
# COMPACT_ATOMS: atom_id res chain seq x y z
N MET A 1 -3.90 9.03 -6.42
CA MET A 1 -5.32 9.26 -6.71
C MET A 1 -6.21 9.06 -5.47
N LEU A 2 -6.33 7.88 -4.87
CA LEU A 2 -7.21 7.67 -3.69
C LEU A 2 -6.85 8.61 -2.53
N ALA A 3 -5.57 8.71 -2.16
CA ALA A 3 -5.07 9.61 -1.11
C ALA A 3 -5.35 11.10 -1.36
N ASN A 4 -5.69 11.48 -2.58
CA ASN A 4 -6.00 12.86 -3.00
C ASN A 4 -7.50 13.03 -3.30
N GLY A 5 -8.39 12.29 -2.64
CA GLY A 5 -9.84 12.41 -2.79
C GLY A 5 -10.34 12.17 -4.22
N GLY A 6 -9.68 11.30 -4.98
CA GLY A 6 -10.06 10.97 -6.35
C GLY A 6 -9.36 11.80 -7.45
N VAL A 7 -8.46 12.71 -7.08
CA VAL A 7 -7.66 13.51 -8.02
C VAL A 7 -6.36 12.79 -8.33
N LYS A 8 -6.09 12.54 -9.61
CA LYS A 8 -4.83 12.00 -10.12
C LYS A 8 -3.87 13.17 -10.33
N LEU A 9 -2.75 13.15 -9.61
CA LEU A 9 -1.66 14.09 -9.82
C LEU A 9 -0.62 13.46 -10.76
N PRO A 10 0.01 14.26 -11.64
CA PRO A 10 1.17 13.80 -12.40
C PRO A 10 2.31 13.37 -11.47
N ILE A 11 2.95 12.26 -11.80
CA ILE A 11 4.11 11.77 -11.05
C ILE A 11 5.37 12.29 -11.73
N THR A 12 6.28 12.85 -10.94
CA THR A 12 7.61 13.29 -11.40
C THR A 12 8.68 12.88 -10.40
N LEU A 13 9.86 12.55 -10.90
CA LEU A 13 11.06 12.34 -10.09
C LEU A 13 11.87 13.62 -9.90
N LEU A 14 11.52 14.67 -10.65
CA LEU A 14 12.16 15.97 -10.52
C LEU A 14 11.37 16.83 -9.54
N ARG A 15 12.08 17.61 -8.74
CA ARG A 15 11.47 18.66 -7.93
C ARG A 15 10.86 19.70 -8.86
N ILE A 16 9.59 20.00 -8.65
CA ILE A 16 8.85 21.05 -9.35
C ILE A 16 8.28 22.01 -8.31
N ASP A 17 8.50 23.31 -8.52
CA ASP A 17 8.03 24.32 -7.56
C ASP A 17 6.52 24.57 -7.67
N GLN A 18 5.97 24.37 -8.86
CA GLN A 18 4.52 24.45 -9.12
C GLN A 18 4.04 23.15 -9.76
N PRO A 19 3.44 22.23 -8.98
CA PRO A 19 2.91 21.02 -9.54
C PRO A 19 1.79 21.32 -10.53
N PRO A 20 1.75 20.64 -11.69
CA PRO A 20 0.68 20.81 -12.66
C PRO A 20 -0.67 20.41 -12.04
N PRO A 21 -1.79 20.98 -12.55
CA PRO A 21 -3.12 20.68 -12.03
C PRO A 21 -3.41 19.18 -12.17
N GLY A 22 -4.06 18.63 -11.15
CA GLY A 22 -4.52 17.25 -11.15
C GLY A 22 -5.81 17.08 -11.95
N GLU A 23 -6.05 15.87 -12.43
CA GLU A 23 -7.29 15.46 -13.10
C GLU A 23 -8.18 14.70 -12.12
N ARG A 24 -9.46 15.09 -11.99
CA ARG A 24 -10.44 14.33 -11.21
C ARG A 24 -10.87 13.08 -11.97
N VAL A 25 -10.48 11.92 -11.46
CA VAL A 25 -10.77 10.60 -12.04
C VAL A 25 -11.93 9.92 -11.31
N LEU A 26 -12.06 10.16 -9.99
CA LEU A 26 -13.13 9.63 -9.14
C LEU A 26 -13.83 10.75 -8.39
N LYS A 27 -15.12 10.57 -8.11
CA LYS A 27 -15.80 11.40 -7.11
C LYS A 27 -15.17 11.20 -5.75
N GLU A 28 -15.05 12.27 -4.98
CA GLU A 28 -14.42 12.22 -3.65
C GLU A 28 -15.06 11.19 -2.72
N GLY A 29 -16.40 11.15 -2.67
CA GLY A 29 -17.12 10.16 -1.87
C GLY A 29 -16.79 8.71 -2.25
N VAL A 30 -16.56 8.42 -3.55
CA VAL A 30 -16.16 7.09 -4.01
C VAL A 30 -14.73 6.78 -3.54
N ALA A 31 -13.81 7.74 -3.67
CA ALA A 31 -12.43 7.55 -3.20
C ALA A 31 -12.38 7.27 -1.69
N ASN A 32 -13.17 8.00 -0.89
CA ASN A 32 -13.28 7.81 0.55
C ASN A 32 -13.89 6.43 0.91
N GLN A 33 -14.92 5.98 0.20
CA GLN A 33 -15.49 4.65 0.41
C GLN A 33 -14.46 3.55 0.11
N ILE A 34 -13.69 3.68 -0.96
CA ILE A 34 -12.62 2.73 -1.29
C ILE A 34 -11.57 2.70 -0.17
N LEU A 35 -11.15 3.85 0.35
CA LEU A 35 -10.20 3.92 1.47
C LEU A 35 -10.72 3.21 2.72
N LEU A 36 -12.00 3.37 3.07
CA LEU A 36 -12.63 2.66 4.20
C LEU A 36 -12.65 1.13 3.98
N LEU A 37 -12.92 0.68 2.75
CA LEU A 37 -12.84 -0.75 2.41
C LEU A 37 -11.41 -1.27 2.53
N LEU A 38 -10.42 -0.49 2.10
CA LEU A 38 -9.00 -0.86 2.22
C LEU A 38 -8.50 -0.82 3.68
N GLU A 39 -9.11 -0.01 4.56
CA GLU A 39 -8.84 -0.04 5.99
C GLU A 39 -9.25 -1.37 6.62
N SER A 40 -10.37 -1.94 6.20
CA SER A 40 -10.87 -3.22 6.72
C SER A 40 -9.91 -4.39 6.49
N VAL A 41 -9.01 -4.29 5.50
CA VAL A 41 -7.97 -5.29 5.21
C VAL A 41 -7.00 -5.48 6.38
N LEU A 42 -6.82 -4.45 7.23
CA LEU A 42 -5.92 -4.48 8.38
C LEU A 42 -6.63 -4.94 9.67
N ASN A 43 -7.94 -5.12 9.66
CA ASN A 43 -8.72 -5.57 10.81
C ASN A 43 -8.45 -7.04 11.15
N LYS A 44 -8.92 -7.47 12.32
CA LYS A 44 -8.85 -8.88 12.75
C LYS A 44 -9.52 -9.78 11.70
N GLY A 45 -8.76 -10.75 11.18
CA GLY A 45 -9.21 -11.62 10.08
C GLY A 45 -8.86 -11.11 8.67
N GLY A 46 -8.47 -9.84 8.51
CA GLY A 46 -8.01 -9.30 7.23
C GLY A 46 -6.63 -9.81 6.82
N THR A 47 -6.38 -9.81 5.51
CA THR A 47 -5.12 -10.31 4.92
C THR A 47 -3.92 -9.44 5.25
N GLY A 48 -4.14 -8.17 5.62
CA GLY A 48 -3.09 -7.20 5.96
C GLY A 48 -2.96 -6.91 7.45
N LYS A 49 -3.53 -7.73 8.35
CA LYS A 49 -3.54 -7.48 9.80
C LYS A 49 -2.17 -7.17 10.41
N ARG A 50 -1.10 -7.71 9.83
CA ARG A 50 0.29 -7.47 10.29
C ARG A 50 0.82 -6.08 9.96
N ALA A 51 0.12 -5.32 9.10
CA ALA A 51 0.45 -3.92 8.81
C ALA A 51 -0.17 -2.93 9.80
N HIS A 52 -1.03 -3.39 10.72
CA HIS A 52 -1.68 -2.53 11.71
C HIS A 52 -0.67 -1.81 12.60
N ILE A 53 -0.86 -0.51 12.80
CA ILE A 53 -0.05 0.35 13.69
C ILE A 53 -1.00 0.99 14.69
N ASP A 54 -0.76 0.78 15.98
CA ASP A 54 -1.58 1.37 17.04
C ASP A 54 -1.53 2.90 16.97
N GLY A 55 -2.68 3.54 17.13
CA GLY A 55 -2.82 4.99 17.08
C GLY A 55 -3.00 5.58 15.66
N TYR A 56 -2.83 4.79 14.60
CA TYR A 56 -3.00 5.26 13.23
C TYR A 56 -4.04 4.44 12.46
N ARG A 57 -4.91 5.14 11.74
CA ARG A 57 -5.78 4.52 10.75
C ARG A 57 -5.02 4.40 9.43
N ILE A 58 -5.04 3.20 8.86
CA ILE A 58 -4.26 2.85 7.66
C ILE A 58 -5.16 2.13 6.66
N ALA A 59 -5.14 2.55 5.41
CA ALA A 59 -5.71 1.81 4.30
C ALA A 59 -4.60 1.04 3.59
N GLY A 60 -4.83 -0.22 3.22
CA GLY A 60 -3.81 -1.00 2.53
C GLY A 60 -4.33 -2.23 1.82
N LYS A 61 -3.46 -2.82 0.99
CA LYS A 61 -3.76 -4.04 0.23
C LYS A 61 -2.53 -4.92 0.08
N THR A 62 -2.73 -6.20 0.32
CA THR A 62 -1.76 -7.26 0.02
C THR A 62 -1.81 -7.64 -1.46
N GLY A 63 -0.69 -8.03 -2.00
CA GLY A 63 -0.58 -8.69 -3.28
C GLY A 63 0.30 -9.94 -3.17
N THR A 64 -0.04 -10.97 -3.94
CA THR A 64 0.79 -12.16 -4.10
C THR A 64 0.57 -12.66 -5.51
N THR A 65 1.63 -12.62 -6.32
CA THR A 65 1.61 -13.07 -7.71
C THR A 65 2.64 -14.16 -7.92
N ARG A 66 2.40 -15.02 -8.90
CA ARG A 66 3.40 -15.99 -9.36
C ARG A 66 4.35 -15.29 -10.33
N ILE A 67 5.64 -15.56 -10.19
CA ILE A 67 6.64 -15.04 -11.12
C ILE A 67 6.50 -15.79 -12.44
N ASN A 68 6.51 -15.04 -13.54
CA ASN A 68 6.50 -15.61 -14.89
C ASN A 68 7.94 -15.87 -15.32
N ASP A 69 8.24 -17.08 -15.71
CA ASP A 69 9.52 -17.50 -16.31
C ASP A 69 9.33 -17.88 -17.78
N LYS A 70 10.40 -18.30 -18.45
CA LYS A 70 10.36 -18.69 -19.88
C LYS A 70 9.41 -19.87 -20.18
N LYS A 71 8.92 -20.57 -19.15
CA LYS A 71 8.00 -21.72 -19.25
C LYS A 71 6.57 -21.38 -18.82
N GLY A 72 6.31 -20.12 -18.43
CA GLY A 72 5.01 -19.67 -17.91
C GLY A 72 5.05 -19.32 -16.42
N TYR A 73 3.89 -19.29 -15.76
CA TYR A 73 3.82 -18.94 -14.34
C TYR A 73 4.40 -20.05 -13.46
N SER A 74 5.42 -19.71 -12.69
CA SER A 74 6.03 -20.63 -11.71
C SER A 74 5.03 -21.05 -10.63
N ALA A 75 5.03 -22.33 -10.27
CA ALA A 75 4.28 -22.81 -9.11
C ALA A 75 4.98 -22.55 -7.78
N LYS A 76 6.29 -22.26 -7.80
CA LYS A 76 7.14 -22.18 -6.60
C LYS A 76 7.62 -20.76 -6.30
N HIS A 77 7.77 -19.91 -7.33
CA HIS A 77 8.32 -18.57 -7.18
C HIS A 77 7.22 -17.52 -7.19
N HIS A 78 7.24 -16.64 -6.20
CA HIS A 78 6.20 -15.64 -5.97
C HIS A 78 6.80 -14.25 -5.81
N GLU A 79 5.98 -13.25 -6.08
CA GLU A 79 6.22 -11.88 -5.67
C GLU A 79 5.15 -11.49 -4.65
N ALA A 80 5.60 -11.07 -3.48
CA ALA A 80 4.76 -10.69 -2.37
C ALA A 80 4.81 -9.18 -2.18
N SER A 81 3.66 -8.53 -2.06
CA SER A 81 3.61 -7.08 -1.91
C SER A 81 2.60 -6.62 -0.86
N PHE A 82 2.84 -5.43 -0.34
CA PHE A 82 1.89 -4.66 0.46
C PHE A 82 2.03 -3.19 0.11
N VAL A 83 0.91 -2.55 -0.16
CA VAL A 83 0.84 -1.09 -0.36
C VAL A 83 -0.13 -0.51 0.66
N GLY A 84 0.25 0.58 1.32
CA GLY A 84 -0.62 1.23 2.28
C GLY A 84 -0.46 2.74 2.28
N ILE A 85 -1.52 3.40 2.77
CA ILE A 85 -1.69 4.85 2.87
C ILE A 85 -1.94 5.19 4.33
N ALA A 86 -1.21 6.17 4.88
CA ALA A 86 -1.40 6.64 6.25
C ALA A 86 -0.98 8.11 6.43
N PRO A 87 -1.52 8.81 7.44
CA PRO A 87 -2.73 8.49 8.20
C PRO A 87 -3.97 8.58 7.29
N LEU A 88 -4.99 7.76 7.55
CA LEU A 88 -6.19 7.78 6.69
C LEU A 88 -7.04 9.05 6.87
N THR A 89 -6.97 9.67 8.04
CA THR A 89 -7.65 10.94 8.35
C THR A 89 -7.08 12.14 7.57
N ASN A 90 -5.80 12.10 7.24
CA ASN A 90 -5.11 13.11 6.43
C ASN A 90 -3.93 12.42 5.72
N PRO A 91 -4.15 11.82 4.55
CA PRO A 91 -3.13 11.02 3.87
C PRO A 91 -1.85 11.81 3.57
N ARG A 92 -0.74 11.39 4.16
CA ARG A 92 0.58 12.03 4.03
C ARG A 92 1.59 11.12 3.33
N LEU A 93 1.50 9.82 3.55
CA LEU A 93 2.46 8.84 3.07
C LEU A 93 1.77 7.71 2.33
N ILE A 94 2.40 7.26 1.27
CA ILE A 94 2.12 6.01 0.58
C ILE A 94 3.41 5.21 0.60
N VAL A 95 3.36 4.00 1.16
CA VAL A 95 4.50 3.07 1.19
C VAL A 95 4.12 1.81 0.44
N ALA A 96 4.98 1.38 -0.45
CA ALA A 96 4.89 0.11 -1.17
C ALA A 96 6.10 -0.77 -0.81
N VAL A 97 5.84 -2.01 -0.44
CA VAL A 97 6.86 -3.02 -0.19
C VAL A 97 6.64 -4.17 -1.15
N VAL A 98 7.68 -4.53 -1.89
CA VAL A 98 7.68 -5.67 -2.82
C VAL A 98 8.83 -6.58 -2.45
N ILE A 99 8.54 -7.86 -2.23
CA ILE A 99 9.52 -8.91 -1.94
C ILE A 99 9.50 -9.88 -3.11
N HIS A 100 10.61 -9.93 -3.82
CA HIS A 100 10.81 -10.83 -4.94
C HIS A 100 11.29 -12.18 -4.43
N ASP A 101 10.58 -13.22 -4.82
CA ASP A 101 10.88 -14.62 -4.52
C ASP A 101 11.18 -14.90 -3.02
N PRO A 102 10.22 -14.56 -2.11
CA PRO A 102 10.42 -14.84 -0.69
C PRO A 102 10.65 -16.33 -0.46
N GLN A 103 11.73 -16.65 0.22
CA GLN A 103 12.09 -18.04 0.55
C GLN A 103 11.44 -18.48 1.84
N GLY A 104 11.03 -19.77 1.91
CA GLY A 104 10.46 -20.37 3.11
C GLY A 104 8.98 -20.73 3.00
N LYS A 105 8.34 -21.00 4.15
CA LYS A 105 6.96 -21.48 4.21
C LYS A 105 5.91 -20.39 3.97
N HIS A 106 6.27 -19.13 4.23
CA HIS A 106 5.38 -17.97 4.12
C HIS A 106 5.81 -17.10 2.94
N TYR A 107 4.95 -16.95 1.96
CA TYR A 107 5.21 -16.17 0.75
C TYR A 107 4.10 -15.17 0.43
N HIS A 108 3.06 -15.10 1.25
CA HIS A 108 1.98 -14.13 1.02
C HIS A 108 2.38 -12.72 1.45
N GLY A 109 1.90 -11.71 0.72
CA GLY A 109 2.19 -10.31 1.01
C GLY A 109 1.83 -9.89 2.44
N GLY A 110 0.74 -10.45 2.99
CA GLY A 110 0.35 -10.23 4.39
C GLY A 110 1.32 -10.84 5.41
N ASP A 111 2.10 -11.84 5.03
CA ASP A 111 3.05 -12.51 5.92
C ASP A 111 4.45 -11.88 5.87
N VAL A 112 4.93 -11.54 4.67
CA VAL A 112 6.32 -11.10 4.48
C VAL A 112 6.46 -9.60 4.19
N ALA A 113 5.54 -8.99 3.43
CA ALA A 113 5.62 -7.57 3.09
C ALA A 113 4.93 -6.65 4.11
N ALA A 114 3.79 -7.07 4.69
CA ALA A 114 3.04 -6.25 5.65
C ALA A 114 3.83 -5.92 6.94
N PRO A 115 4.62 -6.83 7.55
CA PRO A 115 5.45 -6.48 8.71
C PRO A 115 6.54 -5.45 8.40
N ILE A 116 7.14 -5.54 7.21
CA ILE A 116 8.16 -4.58 6.74
C ILE A 116 7.50 -3.22 6.52
N PHE A 117 6.36 -3.20 5.83
CA PHE A 117 5.55 -1.99 5.69
C PHE A 117 5.25 -1.34 7.04
N LYS A 118 4.78 -2.13 8.04
CA LYS A 118 4.48 -1.64 9.40
C LYS A 118 5.67 -0.89 10.00
N THR A 119 6.86 -1.46 9.90
CA THR A 119 8.07 -0.86 10.48
C THR A 119 8.41 0.45 9.76
N ILE A 120 8.46 0.44 8.42
CA ILE A 120 8.78 1.64 7.62
C ILE A 120 7.76 2.73 7.86
N MET A 121 6.47 2.43 7.76
CA MET A 121 5.39 3.41 7.90
C MET A 121 5.37 4.02 9.30
N ARG A 122 5.53 3.19 10.35
CA ARG A 122 5.56 3.68 11.74
C ARG A 122 6.69 4.68 11.96
N GLU A 123 7.91 4.34 11.55
CA GLU A 123 9.05 5.24 11.75
C GLU A 123 8.93 6.50 10.88
N SER A 124 8.39 6.38 9.66
CA SER A 124 8.15 7.54 8.80
C SER A 124 7.09 8.49 9.36
N LEU A 125 6.02 7.97 9.95
CA LEU A 125 4.98 8.78 10.60
C LEU A 125 5.53 9.54 11.80
N ARG A 126 6.39 8.89 12.62
CA ARG A 126 7.06 9.54 13.77
C ARG A 126 7.97 10.71 13.39
N LEU A 127 8.46 10.74 12.15
CA LEU A 127 9.25 11.87 11.65
C LEU A 127 8.39 13.03 11.14
N LEU A 128 7.10 12.80 10.94
CA LEU A 128 6.15 13.82 10.47
C LEU A 128 5.34 14.46 11.59
N ASP A 129 5.30 13.82 12.77
CA ASP A 129 4.68 14.32 13.99
C ASP A 129 5.67 15.23 14.73
#